data_cdf266d4f511ccd933c19d9af05df4d1
#
_entry.id   cdf266d4f511ccd933c19d9af05df4d1
#
_cell.length_a   1.000
_cell.length_b   1.000
_cell.length_c   1.000
_cell.angle_alpha   90.00
_cell.angle_beta   90.00
_cell.angle_gamma   90.00
#
_symmetry.space_group_name_H-M   'P 1'
#
loop_
_entity.id
_entity.type
_entity.pdbx_description
1 polymer ?
#
loop_
_entity_poly.entity_id
_entity_poly.type
_entity_poly.pdbx_seq_one_letter_code
_entity_poly.pdbx_strand_id
1 'polypeptide(L)'
;VQKNLAVSDSELVFIGYGVVAPEHDWNDYQDIDVSGKTVLMLSNDPGYLSGRDDQFMGKGVTYYARDSYKYEEAERRGAAAAFIIHDTEANSKDWLTHVEKHQKPRLVLNPVDEPPSSVLIEGYLSDEYASVLLHAAGLNYQKEKKKALSKGYKAQALGSRISASLSSEFVASTSYNVLGKIPGTTRPGEYVIIL
;
A
#
# COMPACT_ATOMS: atom_id res chain seq x y z
N VAL A 1 -18.61 8.71 -15.24
CA VAL A 1 -19.35 8.49 -13.98
C VAL A 1 -18.56 9.14 -12.87
N GLN A 2 -19.21 10.00 -12.09
CA GLN A 2 -18.61 10.62 -10.91
C GLN A 2 -18.84 9.72 -9.70
N LYS A 3 -17.78 9.47 -8.93
CA LYS A 3 -17.84 8.71 -7.68
C LYS A 3 -17.36 9.59 -6.54
N ASN A 4 -18.19 9.73 -5.52
CA ASN A 4 -17.84 10.44 -4.29
C ASN A 4 -17.56 9.43 -3.19
N LEU A 5 -16.42 9.54 -2.56
CA LEU A 5 -15.97 8.70 -1.46
C LEU A 5 -15.71 9.58 -0.24
N ALA A 6 -16.08 9.12 0.93
CA ALA A 6 -15.82 9.85 2.16
C ALA A 6 -15.48 8.89 3.30
N VAL A 7 -14.50 9.28 4.08
CA VAL A 7 -14.16 8.69 5.37
C VAL A 7 -14.43 9.75 6.42
N SER A 8 -15.13 9.41 7.48
CA SER A 8 -15.53 10.36 8.52
C SER A 8 -15.09 9.84 9.88
N ASP A 9 -14.43 10.73 10.62
CA ASP A 9 -14.06 10.50 12.03
C ASP A 9 -13.29 9.18 12.25
N SER A 10 -12.42 8.79 11.29
CA SER A 10 -11.65 7.55 11.35
C SER A 10 -10.38 7.74 12.17
N GLU A 11 -10.13 6.83 13.12
CA GLU A 11 -8.94 6.83 13.97
C GLU A 11 -7.68 6.52 13.15
N LEU A 12 -6.59 7.27 13.37
CA LEU A 12 -5.31 7.03 12.73
C LEU A 12 -4.46 6.02 13.51
N VAL A 13 -3.92 5.05 12.80
CA VAL A 13 -3.03 4.03 13.34
C VAL A 13 -1.77 3.92 12.48
N PHE A 14 -0.60 4.04 13.08
CA PHE A 14 0.68 3.73 12.44
C PHE A 14 1.02 2.26 12.69
N ILE A 15 1.10 1.47 11.63
CA ILE A 15 1.25 0.00 11.68
C ILE A 15 2.62 -0.51 11.21
N GLY A 16 3.63 0.36 11.11
CA GLY A 16 4.92 -0.04 10.55
C GLY A 16 4.85 -0.19 9.03
N TYR A 17 5.26 -1.34 8.50
CA TYR A 17 5.28 -1.58 7.05
C TYR A 17 3.95 -2.09 6.48
N GLY A 18 3.00 -2.50 7.31
CA GLY A 18 1.73 -3.08 6.88
C GLY A 18 1.89 -4.45 6.21
N VAL A 19 2.84 -5.24 6.67
CA VAL A 19 3.21 -6.53 6.09
C VAL A 19 2.73 -7.68 6.97
N VAL A 20 2.17 -8.71 6.30
CA VAL A 20 1.88 -10.02 6.88
C VAL A 20 2.58 -11.08 6.02
N ALA A 21 3.68 -11.61 6.50
CA ALA A 21 4.54 -12.55 5.81
C ALA A 21 4.87 -13.74 6.74
N PRO A 22 4.01 -14.78 6.75
CA PRO A 22 4.19 -15.92 7.66
C PRO A 22 5.53 -16.64 7.50
N GLU A 23 6.06 -16.72 6.28
CA GLU A 23 7.36 -17.34 5.99
C GLU A 23 8.54 -16.57 6.57
N HIS A 24 8.34 -15.28 6.88
CA HIS A 24 9.30 -14.44 7.60
C HIS A 24 8.97 -14.32 9.10
N ASP A 25 7.90 -15.00 9.57
CA ASP A 25 7.38 -14.82 10.93
C ASP A 25 7.11 -13.36 11.22
N TRP A 26 6.42 -12.68 10.28
CA TRP A 26 6.16 -11.25 10.31
C TRP A 26 4.67 -10.94 10.21
N ASN A 27 4.18 -10.11 11.13
CA ASN A 27 2.79 -9.64 11.10
C ASN A 27 2.67 -8.27 11.81
N ASP A 28 2.58 -7.20 11.04
CA ASP A 28 2.44 -5.85 11.56
C ASP A 28 1.04 -5.55 12.13
N TYR A 29 0.06 -6.42 11.87
CA TYR A 29 -1.31 -6.28 12.35
C TYR A 29 -1.65 -7.16 13.57
N GLN A 30 -0.67 -7.88 14.14
CA GLN A 30 -0.93 -8.94 15.12
C GLN A 30 -1.64 -8.47 16.40
N ASP A 31 -1.41 -7.22 16.84
CA ASP A 31 -1.87 -6.71 18.13
C ASP A 31 -2.91 -5.58 17.99
N ILE A 32 -3.47 -5.38 16.79
CA ILE A 32 -4.40 -4.27 16.55
C ILE A 32 -5.52 -4.64 15.59
N ASP A 33 -6.73 -4.25 15.95
CA ASP A 33 -7.86 -4.23 15.04
C ASP A 33 -7.91 -2.87 14.34
N VAL A 34 -7.82 -2.89 13.00
CA VAL A 34 -7.86 -1.71 12.15
C VAL A 34 -9.18 -1.54 11.40
N SER A 35 -10.18 -2.36 11.72
CA SER A 35 -11.51 -2.27 11.10
C SER A 35 -12.11 -0.87 11.29
N GLY A 36 -12.50 -0.23 10.19
CA GLY A 36 -13.02 1.14 10.17
C GLY A 36 -12.01 2.25 10.46
N LYS A 37 -10.73 1.91 10.66
CA LYS A 37 -9.66 2.87 10.96
C LYS A 37 -8.88 3.25 9.69
N THR A 38 -8.11 4.32 9.79
CA THR A 38 -7.17 4.76 8.78
C THR A 38 -5.77 4.30 9.15
N VAL A 39 -5.14 3.52 8.27
CA VAL A 39 -3.80 3.00 8.50
C VAL A 39 -2.72 3.83 7.81
N LEU A 40 -1.61 4.09 8.52
CA LEU A 40 -0.40 4.69 8.00
C LEU A 40 0.69 3.62 7.93
N MET A 41 1.27 3.43 6.75
CA MET A 41 2.25 2.38 6.46
C MET A 41 3.53 2.99 5.88
N LEU A 42 4.68 2.44 6.23
CA LEU A 42 5.95 2.78 5.59
C LEU A 42 5.98 2.21 4.16
N SER A 43 6.59 2.93 3.22
CA SER A 43 6.91 2.42 1.90
C SER A 43 7.93 1.28 1.96
N ASN A 44 8.00 0.46 0.90
CA ASN A 44 8.88 -0.70 0.84
C ASN A 44 8.52 -1.81 1.85
N ASP A 45 9.46 -2.69 2.16
CA ASP A 45 9.36 -3.73 3.18
C ASP A 45 10.48 -3.58 4.24
N PRO A 46 10.41 -4.30 5.37
CA PRO A 46 11.39 -4.15 6.46
C PRO A 46 12.83 -4.50 6.06
N GLY A 47 13.01 -5.35 5.04
CA GLY A 47 14.34 -5.77 4.59
C GLY A 47 15.14 -4.64 3.96
N TYR A 48 14.49 -3.77 3.22
CA TYR A 48 15.15 -2.75 2.41
C TYR A 48 16.07 -1.82 3.22
N LEU A 49 15.60 -1.33 4.37
CA LEU A 49 16.37 -0.45 5.26
C LEU A 49 17.09 -1.20 6.39
N SER A 50 16.78 -2.49 6.61
CA SER A 50 17.45 -3.27 7.67
C SER A 50 18.91 -3.55 7.37
N GLY A 51 19.29 -3.57 6.09
CA GLY A 51 20.62 -3.97 5.62
C GLY A 51 20.92 -5.46 5.80
N ARG A 52 19.88 -6.28 6.07
CA ARG A 52 20.00 -7.72 6.34
C ARG A 52 19.48 -8.53 5.16
N ASP A 53 20.35 -9.29 4.51
CA ASP A 53 19.98 -10.11 3.35
C ASP A 53 19.09 -11.31 3.72
N ASP A 54 19.09 -11.72 4.99
CA ASP A 54 18.24 -12.78 5.52
C ASP A 54 16.79 -12.34 5.82
N GLN A 55 16.50 -11.06 5.63
CA GLN A 55 15.19 -10.46 5.87
C GLN A 55 14.63 -9.82 4.60
N PHE A 56 13.53 -10.34 4.08
CA PHE A 56 12.85 -9.80 2.88
C PHE A 56 13.79 -9.55 1.68
N MET A 57 14.79 -10.40 1.46
CA MET A 57 15.80 -10.23 0.40
C MET A 57 16.65 -8.93 0.49
N GLY A 58 16.78 -8.34 1.67
CA GLY A 58 17.56 -7.12 1.88
C GLY A 58 17.10 -5.97 0.98
N LYS A 59 17.99 -5.44 0.14
CA LYS A 59 17.67 -4.36 -0.82
C LYS A 59 16.87 -4.80 -2.05
N GLY A 60 16.53 -6.07 -2.17
CA GLY A 60 15.65 -6.56 -3.22
C GLY A 60 14.20 -6.10 -3.00
N VAL A 61 13.48 -5.82 -4.08
CA VAL A 61 12.05 -5.47 -3.99
C VAL A 61 11.24 -6.76 -3.94
N THR A 62 10.62 -7.03 -2.78
CA THR A 62 9.74 -8.19 -2.62
C THR A 62 8.31 -7.87 -3.04
N TYR A 63 7.45 -8.90 -3.05
CA TYR A 63 6.01 -8.74 -3.22
C TYR A 63 5.41 -7.80 -2.15
N TYR A 64 5.91 -7.89 -0.91
CA TYR A 64 5.44 -7.12 0.25
C TYR A 64 5.78 -5.62 0.18
N ALA A 65 6.77 -5.25 -0.64
CA ALA A 65 7.13 -3.85 -0.87
C ALA A 65 6.18 -3.11 -1.80
N ARG A 66 5.29 -3.84 -2.50
CA ARG A 66 4.36 -3.24 -3.48
C ARG A 66 3.24 -2.49 -2.78
N ASP A 67 2.94 -1.31 -3.31
CA ASP A 67 1.84 -0.48 -2.80
C ASP A 67 0.49 -1.21 -2.90
N SER A 68 0.23 -1.92 -4.02
CA SER A 68 -0.98 -2.72 -4.20
C SER A 68 -1.16 -3.76 -3.10
N TYR A 69 -0.08 -4.49 -2.75
CA TYR A 69 -0.13 -5.46 -1.65
C TYR A 69 -0.56 -4.80 -0.33
N LYS A 70 0.01 -3.62 -0.02
CA LYS A 70 -0.30 -2.91 1.24
C LYS A 70 -1.75 -2.47 1.31
N TYR A 71 -2.30 -1.95 0.22
CA TYR A 71 -3.71 -1.58 0.16
C TYR A 71 -4.64 -2.80 0.26
N GLU A 72 -4.33 -3.87 -0.46
CA GLU A 72 -5.06 -5.14 -0.38
C GLU A 72 -5.03 -5.75 1.03
N GLU A 73 -3.88 -5.69 1.74
CA GLU A 73 -3.81 -6.19 3.12
C GLU A 73 -4.61 -5.31 4.08
N ALA A 74 -4.55 -3.98 3.92
CA ALA A 74 -5.38 -3.06 4.69
C ALA A 74 -6.88 -3.32 4.47
N GLU A 75 -7.27 -3.62 3.23
CA GLU A 75 -8.63 -4.01 2.86
C GLU A 75 -9.04 -5.31 3.53
N ARG A 76 -8.21 -6.36 3.44
CA ARG A 76 -8.46 -7.65 4.13
C ARG A 76 -8.68 -7.50 5.63
N ARG A 77 -8.10 -6.44 6.23
CA ARG A 77 -8.26 -6.08 7.66
C ARG A 77 -9.39 -5.10 7.93
N GLY A 78 -10.17 -4.73 6.90
CA GLY A 78 -11.34 -3.86 7.04
C GLY A 78 -11.01 -2.39 7.31
N ALA A 79 -9.81 -1.91 6.97
CA ALA A 79 -9.46 -0.51 7.11
C ALA A 79 -10.37 0.38 6.24
N ALA A 80 -10.73 1.57 6.72
CA ALA A 80 -11.55 2.53 6.00
C ALA A 80 -10.74 3.38 5.02
N ALA A 81 -9.48 3.65 5.34
CA ALA A 81 -8.53 4.34 4.47
C ALA A 81 -7.10 3.84 4.74
N ALA A 82 -6.23 3.97 3.74
CA ALA A 82 -4.86 3.53 3.84
C ALA A 82 -3.92 4.53 3.16
N PHE A 83 -2.88 4.95 3.88
CA PHE A 83 -1.86 5.85 3.36
C PHE A 83 -0.47 5.26 3.51
N ILE A 84 0.31 5.32 2.42
CA ILE A 84 1.71 4.93 2.41
C ILE A 84 2.57 6.18 2.63
N ILE A 85 3.44 6.14 3.61
CA ILE A 85 4.41 7.19 3.87
C ILE A 85 5.54 7.07 2.86
N HIS A 86 5.67 8.09 2.01
CA HIS A 86 6.76 8.17 1.04
C HIS A 86 8.05 8.56 1.78
N ASP A 87 8.87 7.56 2.04
CA ASP A 87 10.16 7.72 2.70
C ASP A 87 11.24 7.96 1.65
N THR A 88 11.82 9.16 1.65
CA THR A 88 12.89 9.55 0.70
C THR A 88 14.16 8.71 0.84
N GLU A 89 14.46 8.17 2.02
CA GLU A 89 15.59 7.25 2.23
C GLU A 89 15.37 5.88 1.56
N ALA A 90 14.12 5.42 1.56
CA ALA A 90 13.72 4.13 0.98
C ALA A 90 13.31 4.23 -0.50
N ASN A 91 13.15 5.43 -1.03
CA ASN A 91 12.72 5.67 -2.41
C ASN A 91 13.77 6.45 -3.18
N SER A 92 13.98 6.09 -4.44
CA SER A 92 14.95 6.77 -5.32
C SER A 92 14.50 8.16 -5.80
N LYS A 93 13.26 8.55 -5.51
CA LYS A 93 12.64 9.81 -5.96
C LYS A 93 12.20 10.64 -4.77
N ASP A 94 12.34 11.95 -4.89
CA ASP A 94 11.82 12.88 -3.92
C ASP A 94 10.27 12.94 -3.94
N TRP A 95 9.70 13.59 -2.93
CA TRP A 95 8.25 13.72 -2.77
C TRP A 95 7.59 14.45 -3.93
N LEU A 96 8.19 15.52 -4.46
CA LEU A 96 7.60 16.30 -5.55
C LEU A 96 7.50 15.47 -6.83
N THR A 97 8.58 14.77 -7.18
CA THR A 97 8.59 13.82 -8.31
C THR A 97 7.54 12.72 -8.15
N HIS A 98 7.35 12.23 -6.92
CA HIS A 98 6.31 11.24 -6.60
C HIS A 98 4.91 11.81 -6.84
N VAL A 99 4.62 13.01 -6.34
CA VAL A 99 3.34 13.70 -6.52
C VAL A 99 3.03 13.94 -8.00
N GLU A 100 3.98 14.47 -8.78
CA GLU A 100 3.80 14.73 -10.21
C GLU A 100 3.42 13.46 -11.00
N LYS A 101 4.01 12.33 -10.64
CA LYS A 101 3.68 11.03 -11.24
C LYS A 101 2.23 10.62 -10.95
N HIS A 102 1.74 10.88 -9.75
CA HIS A 102 0.42 10.43 -9.28
C HIS A 102 -0.72 11.41 -9.60
N GLN A 103 -0.42 12.62 -10.07
CA GLN A 103 -1.43 13.58 -10.55
C GLN A 103 -1.98 13.25 -11.95
N LYS A 104 -1.37 12.30 -12.67
CA LYS A 104 -1.80 11.91 -14.01
C LYS A 104 -2.98 10.94 -13.95
N PRO A 105 -3.92 11.00 -14.91
CA PRO A 105 -4.97 10.00 -15.04
C PRO A 105 -4.37 8.59 -15.13
N ARG A 106 -4.98 7.65 -14.43
CA ARG A 106 -4.55 6.24 -14.42
C ARG A 106 -5.59 5.37 -15.10
N LEU A 107 -5.11 4.43 -15.91
CA LEU A 107 -5.95 3.37 -16.44
C LEU A 107 -6.04 2.26 -15.40
N VAL A 108 -7.27 1.87 -15.08
CA VAL A 108 -7.57 0.74 -14.20
C VAL A 108 -8.54 -0.18 -14.93
N LEU A 109 -8.41 -1.48 -14.69
CA LEU A 109 -9.43 -2.42 -15.16
C LEU A 109 -10.73 -2.13 -14.42
N ASN A 110 -11.84 -2.16 -15.14
CA ASN A 110 -13.16 -2.01 -14.53
C ASN A 110 -13.54 -3.35 -13.87
N PRO A 111 -13.57 -3.45 -12.54
CA PRO A 111 -14.00 -4.67 -11.86
C PRO A 111 -15.51 -4.80 -11.98
N VAL A 112 -15.97 -5.69 -12.88
CA VAL A 112 -17.40 -5.87 -13.15
C VAL A 112 -18.09 -6.64 -12.03
N ASP A 113 -17.36 -7.49 -11.28
CA ASP A 113 -17.91 -8.44 -10.33
C ASP A 113 -17.22 -8.43 -8.94
N GLU A 114 -16.38 -7.44 -8.65
CA GLU A 114 -15.72 -7.35 -7.34
C GLU A 114 -16.59 -6.59 -6.33
N PRO A 115 -16.66 -7.06 -5.08
CA PRO A 115 -17.34 -6.32 -4.02
C PRO A 115 -16.67 -4.95 -3.82
N PRO A 116 -17.40 -3.93 -3.38
CA PRO A 116 -16.80 -2.64 -3.09
C PRO A 116 -15.73 -2.77 -2.01
N SER A 117 -14.55 -2.18 -2.27
CA SER A 117 -13.46 -2.14 -1.30
C SER A 117 -13.88 -1.47 0.01
N SER A 118 -13.43 -2.00 1.15
CA SER A 118 -13.56 -1.36 2.44
C SER A 118 -12.65 -0.13 2.54
N VAL A 119 -11.51 -0.15 1.86
CA VAL A 119 -10.59 0.99 1.77
C VAL A 119 -11.14 1.98 0.76
N LEU A 120 -11.79 3.02 1.26
CA LEU A 120 -12.45 4.04 0.44
C LEU A 120 -11.47 5.05 -0.14
N ILE A 121 -10.38 5.32 0.57
CA ILE A 121 -9.36 6.30 0.18
C ILE A 121 -7.97 5.66 0.34
N GLU A 122 -7.27 5.54 -0.77
CA GLU A 122 -5.87 5.17 -0.86
C GLU A 122 -5.03 6.40 -1.21
N GLY A 123 -3.84 6.51 -0.63
CA GLY A 123 -3.00 7.66 -0.92
C GLY A 123 -1.60 7.58 -0.32
N TYR A 124 -0.90 8.69 -0.43
CA TYR A 124 0.45 8.84 0.09
C TYR A 124 0.56 10.05 1.01
N LEU A 125 1.47 9.97 1.95
CA LEU A 125 1.90 11.08 2.80
C LEU A 125 3.41 11.28 2.64
N SER A 126 3.87 12.52 2.70
CA SER A 126 5.31 12.77 2.84
C SER A 126 5.79 12.32 4.23
N ASP A 127 7.05 11.94 4.32
CA ASP A 127 7.72 11.62 5.59
C ASP A 127 7.74 12.83 6.54
N GLU A 128 7.84 14.04 6.01
CA GLU A 128 7.74 15.28 6.77
C GLU A 128 6.36 15.38 7.47
N TYR A 129 5.26 15.16 6.72
CA TYR A 129 3.92 15.23 7.29
C TYR A 129 3.64 14.08 8.26
N ALA A 130 4.13 12.89 7.96
CA ALA A 130 4.07 11.75 8.88
C ALA A 130 4.78 12.06 10.21
N SER A 131 5.93 12.76 10.15
CA SER A 131 6.65 13.23 11.34
C SER A 131 5.80 14.16 12.21
N VAL A 132 5.06 15.09 11.58
CA VAL A 132 4.14 15.99 12.29
C VAL A 132 3.03 15.21 13.00
N LEU A 133 2.40 14.25 12.30
CA LEU A 133 1.32 13.43 12.86
C LEU A 133 1.79 12.58 14.05
N LEU A 134 2.93 11.90 13.92
CA LEU A 134 3.48 11.11 15.02
C LEU A 134 3.92 11.97 16.19
N HIS A 135 4.51 13.14 15.93
CA HIS A 135 4.88 14.08 16.98
C HIS A 135 3.67 14.58 17.78
N ALA A 136 2.56 14.88 17.10
CA ALA A 136 1.32 15.24 17.77
C ALA A 136 0.77 14.13 18.69
N ALA A 137 1.07 12.87 18.40
CA ALA A 137 0.77 11.71 19.23
C ALA A 137 1.83 11.45 20.33
N GLY A 138 2.82 12.33 20.51
CA GLY A 138 3.92 12.15 21.46
C GLY A 138 4.99 11.14 21.02
N LEU A 139 4.97 10.74 19.74
CA LEU A 139 5.89 9.77 19.17
C LEU A 139 6.97 10.47 18.32
N ASN A 140 8.11 9.81 18.16
CA ASN A 140 9.17 10.27 17.26
C ASN A 140 9.21 9.37 16.02
N TYR A 141 8.91 9.94 14.86
CA TYR A 141 8.82 9.20 13.59
C TYR A 141 10.09 8.38 13.29
N GLN A 142 11.28 8.95 13.43
CA GLN A 142 12.52 8.25 13.15
C GLN A 142 12.78 7.07 14.11
N LYS A 143 12.36 7.22 15.36
CA LYS A 143 12.44 6.11 16.33
C LYS A 143 11.44 5.01 15.99
N GLU A 144 10.21 5.37 15.65
CA GLU A 144 9.17 4.38 15.27
C GLU A 144 9.54 3.66 13.97
N LYS A 145 10.05 4.38 12.97
CA LYS A 145 10.60 3.80 11.73
C LYS A 145 11.69 2.76 12.02
N LYS A 146 12.64 3.06 12.93
CA LYS A 146 13.68 2.10 13.34
C LYS A 146 13.12 0.89 14.08
N LYS A 147 12.15 1.09 14.96
CA LYS A 147 11.50 -0.02 15.68
C LYS A 147 10.74 -0.93 14.71
N ALA A 148 10.09 -0.35 13.70
CA ALA A 148 9.36 -1.09 12.67
C ALA A 148 10.24 -2.02 11.81
N LEU A 149 11.58 -1.89 11.86
CA LEU A 149 12.52 -2.84 11.24
C LEU A 149 12.65 -4.16 12.01
N SER A 150 12.03 -4.27 13.17
CA SER A 150 12.15 -5.46 14.02
C SER A 150 10.85 -6.24 14.06
N LYS A 151 10.99 -7.58 14.06
CA LYS A 151 9.85 -8.48 14.28
C LYS A 151 9.12 -8.14 15.57
N GLY A 152 7.79 -8.26 15.56
CA GLY A 152 6.97 -7.98 16.72
C GLY A 152 6.81 -6.50 17.00
N TYR A 153 7.05 -5.64 16.02
CA TYR A 153 6.68 -4.23 16.12
C TYR A 153 5.21 -4.11 16.51
N LYS A 154 4.91 -3.24 17.46
CA LYS A 154 3.54 -2.99 17.89
C LYS A 154 3.01 -1.72 17.25
N ALA A 155 1.90 -1.85 16.55
CA ALA A 155 1.19 -0.72 15.96
C ALA A 155 0.86 0.35 17.00
N GLN A 156 0.86 1.61 16.58
CA GLN A 156 0.66 2.78 17.44
C GLN A 156 -0.64 3.50 17.04
N ALA A 157 -1.62 3.52 17.95
CA ALA A 157 -2.78 4.40 17.80
C ALA A 157 -2.30 5.85 18.04
N LEU A 158 -2.60 6.75 17.09
CA LEU A 158 -2.09 8.13 17.15
C LEU A 158 -2.97 9.08 17.98
N GLY A 159 -4.15 8.61 18.43
CA GLY A 159 -5.12 9.45 19.14
C GLY A 159 -5.73 10.57 18.29
N SER A 160 -5.33 10.68 17.05
CA SER A 160 -5.87 11.61 16.05
C SER A 160 -6.90 10.92 15.18
N ARG A 161 -7.81 11.69 14.61
CA ARG A 161 -8.86 11.19 13.72
C ARG A 161 -8.85 11.98 12.42
N ILE A 162 -9.23 11.34 11.32
CA ILE A 162 -9.29 11.96 10.01
C ILE A 162 -10.70 11.91 9.45
N SER A 163 -11.10 13.00 8.80
CA SER A 163 -12.23 13.04 7.90
C SER A 163 -11.76 13.56 6.55
N ALA A 164 -12.09 12.84 5.49
CA ALA A 164 -11.67 13.19 4.14
C ALA A 164 -12.78 12.83 3.14
N SER A 165 -12.91 13.64 2.11
CA SER A 165 -13.79 13.36 0.98
C SER A 165 -13.05 13.49 -0.33
N LEU A 166 -13.32 12.58 -1.26
CA LEU A 166 -12.71 12.54 -2.57
C LEU A 166 -13.80 12.43 -3.63
N SER A 167 -13.70 13.25 -4.67
CA SER A 167 -14.53 13.15 -5.86
C SER A 167 -13.67 12.74 -7.06
N SER A 168 -14.03 11.64 -7.69
CA SER A 168 -13.31 11.12 -8.85
C SER A 168 -14.24 11.02 -10.05
N GLU A 169 -13.70 11.29 -11.23
CA GLU A 169 -14.39 11.07 -12.50
C GLU A 169 -13.80 9.84 -13.20
N PHE A 170 -14.69 8.91 -13.55
CA PHE A 170 -14.32 7.72 -14.30
C PHE A 170 -14.83 7.82 -15.74
N VAL A 171 -13.90 7.73 -16.68
CA VAL A 171 -14.20 7.67 -18.10
C VAL A 171 -13.96 6.23 -18.57
N ALA A 172 -15.02 5.54 -18.98
CA ALA A 172 -14.90 4.20 -19.53
C ALA A 172 -14.29 4.27 -20.93
N SER A 173 -13.30 3.44 -21.18
CA SER A 173 -12.72 3.21 -22.50
C SER A 173 -12.58 1.72 -22.75
N THR A 174 -12.66 1.31 -24.01
CA THR A 174 -12.48 -0.08 -24.42
C THR A 174 -11.16 -0.20 -25.16
N SER A 175 -10.35 -1.19 -24.76
CA SER A 175 -9.13 -1.57 -25.45
C SER A 175 -9.23 -3.04 -25.88
N TYR A 176 -8.51 -3.40 -26.93
CA TYR A 176 -8.52 -4.75 -27.48
C TYR A 176 -7.10 -5.30 -27.52
N ASN A 177 -6.95 -6.56 -27.09
CA ASN A 177 -5.75 -7.33 -27.34
C ASN A 177 -5.97 -8.20 -28.59
N VAL A 178 -4.99 -8.23 -29.48
CA VAL A 178 -5.01 -9.12 -30.64
C VAL A 178 -4.11 -10.31 -30.33
N LEU A 179 -4.68 -11.50 -30.31
CA LEU A 179 -3.99 -12.75 -30.04
C LEU A 179 -3.92 -13.57 -31.33
N GLY A 180 -2.73 -14.00 -31.70
CA GLY A 180 -2.49 -14.95 -32.78
C GLY A 180 -1.98 -16.29 -32.20
N LYS A 181 -2.49 -17.41 -32.76
CA LYS A 181 -2.06 -18.76 -32.36
C LYS A 181 -1.55 -19.50 -33.60
N ILE A 182 -0.36 -20.07 -33.47
CA ILE A 182 0.14 -21.07 -34.43
C ILE A 182 0.05 -22.43 -33.71
N PRO A 183 -0.87 -23.32 -34.18
CA PRO A 183 -1.03 -24.60 -33.52
C PRO A 183 0.18 -25.50 -33.78
N GLY A 184 0.66 -26.14 -32.69
CA GLY A 184 1.68 -27.18 -32.81
C GLY A 184 1.08 -28.51 -33.35
N THR A 185 1.91 -29.31 -34.06
CA THR A 185 1.48 -30.59 -34.60
C THR A 185 1.60 -31.74 -33.61
N THR A 186 2.54 -31.69 -32.71
CA THR A 186 2.87 -32.81 -31.81
C THR A 186 2.19 -32.67 -30.42
N ARG A 187 2.10 -31.44 -29.90
CA ARG A 187 1.49 -31.14 -28.59
C ARG A 187 0.61 -29.90 -28.70
N PRO A 188 -0.55 -29.95 -29.36
CA PRO A 188 -1.38 -28.77 -29.67
C PRO A 188 -2.03 -28.12 -28.45
N GLY A 189 -1.99 -28.78 -27.26
CA GLY A 189 -2.46 -28.26 -25.99
C GLY A 189 -1.40 -27.54 -25.15
N GLU A 190 -0.13 -27.56 -25.57
CA GLU A 190 0.95 -26.84 -24.90
C GLU A 190 1.27 -25.55 -25.65
N TYR A 191 1.49 -24.47 -24.93
CA TYR A 191 1.69 -23.14 -25.49
C TYR A 191 3.01 -22.53 -25.05
N VAL A 192 3.72 -21.91 -25.99
CA VAL A 192 4.75 -20.91 -25.72
C VAL A 192 4.13 -19.54 -25.96
N ILE A 193 4.11 -18.70 -24.95
CA ILE A 193 3.54 -17.34 -25.01
C ILE A 193 4.70 -16.37 -25.21
N ILE A 194 4.59 -15.53 -26.25
CA ILE A 194 5.51 -14.43 -26.50
C ILE A 194 4.71 -13.14 -26.29
N LEU A 195 5.18 -12.27 -25.38
CA LEU A 195 4.56 -10.99 -25.04
C LEU A 195 5.40 -9.86 -25.59
#